data_fd5599ace6bd1eef6a4944e80b5bc184
#
_entry.id   fd5599ace6bd1eef6a4944e80b5bc184
#
_cell.length_a   1.000
_cell.length_b   1.000
_cell.length_c   1.000
_cell.angle_alpha   90.00
_cell.angle_beta   90.00
_cell.angle_gamma   90.00
#
_symmetry.space_group_name_H-M   'P 1'
#
loop_
_entity.id
_entity.type
_entity.pdbx_description
1 polymer ?
#
loop_
_entity_poly.entity_id
_entity_poly.type
_entity_poly.pdbx_seq_one_letter_code
_entity_poly.pdbx_strand_id
1 'polypeptide(L)'
;VLSTMQDVPLTVGRILAHGAGFHGAATVSTWNGTSADSRTFAEVGARAAQLAHALRDELGVTGDQRVATLMWNNTEHQEIYLAVPSMGAVLHTLNLRLPAAQLSYIVNHAADHAIFVNGSLLPLLAPLLPTLEPTLRHIVVVGPGDRAALDDAKARGIAVHDSEELIADRPTSYPFPTDLDERTAAAMCYTSGTTGDPKGVVYSHRSVYLHCLQVISAEDFALTSADKALPVVPMFHVNAWGLPHAAFMVGCSLLMPDRFLQPKPLAEMIQAERPTVSGAVPTIWTGLLDELDHGSYDTSSLRRVVIGGSACPPSLMKAFEERHHITLVHAWGMTETSPLGSFALPPGGLTAEEQWPYRLTQGRFPASVEPRIIGPDGTPVPFDGETAGELEVRGPWIAGSYYGDEELSSDKFSEDGWLRTGDVGTISPDGFLTLTDRAKDVIKSGGEWISSVELENHLMAHPDVLEAAVVAVPDDKWGERPLATVVLRPDAKIGFAELRAFLAERVASWQLPERWSLVEAVPKTSVGKFDKKVIRAGYAAGELDVTTLGKGE
;
A
#
# COMPACT_ATOMS: atom_id res chain seq x y z
N VAL A 1 -32.48 -10.44 24.41
CA VAL A 1 -33.35 -10.36 23.23
C VAL A 1 -32.49 -10.22 21.99
N LEU A 2 -32.63 -11.13 21.03
CA LEU A 2 -31.93 -11.02 19.74
C LEU A 2 -32.49 -9.87 18.91
N SER A 3 -31.66 -9.31 18.04
CA SER A 3 -32.05 -8.27 17.07
C SER A 3 -33.16 -8.79 16.14
N THR A 4 -34.01 -7.88 15.68
CA THR A 4 -35.02 -8.15 14.65
C THR A 4 -34.54 -7.77 13.25
N MET A 5 -33.27 -7.36 13.10
CA MET A 5 -32.69 -7.01 11.80
C MET A 5 -32.44 -8.29 10.98
N GLN A 6 -32.53 -8.14 9.65
CA GLN A 6 -32.25 -9.24 8.74
C GLN A 6 -30.76 -9.62 8.80
N ASP A 7 -30.50 -10.93 8.84
CA ASP A 7 -29.15 -11.47 8.74
C ASP A 7 -28.83 -11.69 7.25
N VAL A 8 -28.22 -10.67 6.65
CA VAL A 8 -27.86 -10.64 5.23
C VAL A 8 -26.36 -10.42 5.11
N PRO A 9 -25.60 -11.36 4.50
CA PRO A 9 -24.14 -11.34 4.49
C PRO A 9 -23.58 -10.14 3.70
N LEU A 10 -22.51 -9.57 4.22
CA LEU A 10 -21.75 -8.48 3.61
C LEU A 10 -20.69 -9.05 2.66
N THR A 11 -20.98 -9.14 1.37
CA THR A 11 -20.11 -9.80 0.39
C THR A 11 -19.65 -8.88 -0.73
N VAL A 12 -18.51 -9.20 -1.36
CA VAL A 12 -18.01 -8.51 -2.56
C VAL A 12 -19.00 -8.64 -3.72
N GLY A 13 -19.72 -9.77 -3.82
CA GLY A 13 -20.76 -9.96 -4.84
C GLY A 13 -21.88 -8.92 -4.76
N ARG A 14 -22.21 -8.41 -3.55
CA ARG A 14 -23.16 -7.30 -3.38
C ARG A 14 -22.59 -5.98 -3.88
N ILE A 15 -21.30 -5.73 -3.69
CA ILE A 15 -20.63 -4.54 -4.22
C ILE A 15 -20.66 -4.57 -5.74
N LEU A 16 -20.31 -5.71 -6.36
CA LEU A 16 -20.41 -5.90 -7.80
C LEU A 16 -21.82 -5.66 -8.34
N ALA A 17 -22.82 -6.32 -7.75
CA ALA A 17 -24.22 -6.19 -8.19
C ALA A 17 -24.73 -4.76 -8.05
N HIS A 18 -24.38 -4.06 -6.97
CA HIS A 18 -24.76 -2.67 -6.75
C HIS A 18 -24.11 -1.74 -7.77
N GLY A 19 -22.79 -1.80 -7.94
CA GLY A 19 -22.05 -0.94 -8.85
C GLY A 19 -22.48 -1.14 -10.31
N ALA A 20 -22.55 -2.39 -10.78
CA ALA A 20 -22.95 -2.68 -12.15
C ALA A 20 -24.45 -2.35 -12.42
N GLY A 21 -25.31 -2.57 -11.42
CA GLY A 21 -26.74 -2.38 -11.56
C GLY A 21 -27.22 -0.94 -11.37
N PHE A 22 -26.74 -0.23 -10.35
CA PHE A 22 -27.22 1.11 -10.01
C PHE A 22 -26.29 2.23 -10.48
N HIS A 23 -24.99 1.95 -10.65
CA HIS A 23 -23.99 2.89 -11.11
C HIS A 23 -23.40 2.50 -12.47
N GLY A 24 -24.19 1.80 -13.30
CA GLY A 24 -23.71 1.20 -14.55
C GLY A 24 -23.07 2.16 -15.55
N ALA A 25 -23.34 3.48 -15.47
CA ALA A 25 -22.74 4.50 -16.32
C ALA A 25 -21.37 5.03 -15.83
N ALA A 26 -20.99 4.79 -14.58
CA ALA A 26 -19.65 5.09 -14.10
C ALA A 26 -18.62 4.25 -14.86
N THR A 27 -17.36 4.68 -14.91
CA THR A 27 -16.35 4.05 -15.78
C THR A 27 -15.13 3.55 -15.02
N VAL A 28 -14.54 2.48 -15.52
CA VAL A 28 -13.16 2.08 -15.27
C VAL A 28 -12.38 2.35 -16.54
N SER A 29 -11.38 3.20 -16.45
CA SER A 29 -10.56 3.63 -17.59
C SER A 29 -9.12 3.23 -17.36
N THR A 30 -8.43 2.70 -18.38
CA THR A 30 -7.02 2.36 -18.33
C THR A 30 -6.22 3.30 -19.21
N TRP A 31 -5.20 3.95 -18.64
CA TRP A 31 -4.29 4.82 -19.39
C TRP A 31 -3.36 4.00 -20.29
N ASN A 32 -3.29 4.38 -21.58
CA ASN A 32 -2.46 3.67 -22.58
C ASN A 32 -1.14 4.42 -22.92
N GLY A 33 -0.89 5.55 -22.27
CA GLY A 33 0.27 6.41 -22.50
C GLY A 33 -0.08 7.74 -23.16
N THR A 34 -1.26 7.88 -23.76
CA THR A 34 -1.72 9.10 -24.44
C THR A 34 -3.19 9.44 -24.16
N SER A 35 -4.00 8.45 -23.91
CA SER A 35 -5.44 8.55 -23.64
C SER A 35 -5.86 7.40 -22.73
N ALA A 36 -7.11 7.39 -22.30
CA ALA A 36 -7.66 6.31 -21.51
C ALA A 36 -8.73 5.53 -22.29
N ASP A 37 -8.60 4.20 -22.28
CA ASP A 37 -9.62 3.28 -22.79
C ASP A 37 -10.59 2.94 -21.66
N SER A 38 -11.88 3.15 -21.89
CA SER A 38 -12.89 3.08 -20.81
C SER A 38 -13.90 1.97 -21.04
N ARG A 39 -14.30 1.30 -19.96
CA ARG A 39 -15.49 0.45 -19.86
C ARG A 39 -16.41 1.00 -18.77
N THR A 40 -17.70 0.94 -19.01
CA THR A 40 -18.70 1.27 -17.99
C THR A 40 -18.76 0.20 -16.90
N PHE A 41 -19.24 0.54 -15.71
CA PHE A 41 -19.44 -0.46 -14.65
C PHE A 41 -20.40 -1.59 -15.06
N ALA A 42 -21.40 -1.27 -15.91
CA ALA A 42 -22.28 -2.29 -16.49
C ALA A 42 -21.50 -3.27 -17.39
N GLU A 43 -20.59 -2.78 -18.24
CA GLU A 43 -19.73 -3.62 -19.08
C GLU A 43 -18.73 -4.43 -18.24
N VAL A 44 -18.09 -3.81 -17.23
CA VAL A 44 -17.22 -4.52 -16.27
C VAL A 44 -17.99 -5.62 -15.57
N GLY A 45 -19.24 -5.36 -15.11
CA GLY A 45 -20.10 -6.38 -14.51
C GLY A 45 -20.45 -7.54 -15.45
N ALA A 46 -20.75 -7.24 -16.71
CA ALA A 46 -21.01 -8.24 -17.73
C ALA A 46 -19.76 -9.11 -18.00
N ARG A 47 -18.57 -8.50 -18.10
CA ARG A 47 -17.31 -9.22 -18.30
C ARG A 47 -16.91 -10.03 -17.05
N ALA A 48 -17.17 -9.50 -15.84
CA ALA A 48 -17.00 -10.26 -14.60
C ALA A 48 -17.89 -11.51 -14.56
N ALA A 49 -19.11 -11.43 -15.10
CA ALA A 49 -20.00 -12.61 -15.24
C ALA A 49 -19.46 -13.61 -16.25
N GLN A 50 -19.00 -13.15 -17.43
CA GLN A 50 -18.34 -14.00 -18.43
C GLN A 50 -17.11 -14.70 -17.86
N LEU A 51 -16.27 -13.95 -17.09
CA LEU A 51 -15.10 -14.49 -16.43
C LEU A 51 -15.47 -15.52 -15.36
N ALA A 52 -16.53 -15.30 -14.58
CA ALA A 52 -17.02 -16.29 -13.60
C ALA A 52 -17.45 -17.61 -14.25
N HIS A 53 -18.12 -17.55 -15.42
CA HIS A 53 -18.40 -18.76 -16.21
C HIS A 53 -17.12 -19.46 -16.65
N ALA A 54 -16.14 -18.72 -17.16
CA ALA A 54 -14.87 -19.28 -17.61
C ALA A 54 -14.09 -19.92 -16.46
N LEU A 55 -13.99 -19.22 -15.33
CA LEU A 55 -13.35 -19.73 -14.10
C LEU A 55 -13.97 -21.04 -13.64
N ARG A 56 -15.31 -21.14 -13.63
CA ARG A 56 -16.01 -22.35 -13.22
C ARG A 56 -15.87 -23.48 -14.25
N ASP A 57 -16.15 -23.22 -15.50
CA ASP A 57 -16.37 -24.24 -16.53
C ASP A 57 -15.07 -24.73 -17.17
N GLU A 58 -14.08 -23.85 -17.34
CA GLU A 58 -12.81 -24.19 -17.99
C GLU A 58 -11.67 -24.36 -16.96
N LEU A 59 -11.63 -23.50 -15.94
CA LEU A 59 -10.53 -23.52 -14.96
C LEU A 59 -10.86 -24.34 -13.71
N GLY A 60 -12.11 -24.81 -13.56
CA GLY A 60 -12.53 -25.66 -12.44
C GLY A 60 -12.55 -24.94 -11.09
N VAL A 61 -12.70 -23.63 -11.08
CA VAL A 61 -12.80 -22.82 -9.85
C VAL A 61 -14.24 -22.89 -9.32
N THR A 62 -14.43 -23.55 -8.18
CA THR A 62 -15.77 -23.84 -7.63
C THR A 62 -15.97 -23.40 -6.18
N GLY A 63 -14.93 -22.87 -5.52
CA GLY A 63 -14.99 -22.48 -4.11
C GLY A 63 -13.74 -21.70 -3.73
N ASP A 64 -13.10 -22.04 -2.63
CA ASP A 64 -11.99 -21.32 -2.01
C ASP A 64 -10.63 -21.43 -2.73
N GLN A 65 -10.59 -21.85 -3.99
CA GLN A 65 -9.35 -21.86 -4.76
C GLN A 65 -8.80 -20.45 -4.89
N ARG A 66 -7.47 -20.33 -4.78
CA ARG A 66 -6.76 -19.06 -5.00
C ARG A 66 -6.56 -18.84 -6.47
N VAL A 67 -7.04 -17.68 -6.93
CA VAL A 67 -6.83 -17.17 -8.29
C VAL A 67 -5.88 -15.99 -8.18
N ALA A 68 -4.64 -16.24 -8.59
CA ALA A 68 -3.59 -15.21 -8.48
C ALA A 68 -3.63 -14.23 -9.65
N THR A 69 -3.14 -13.01 -9.40
CA THR A 69 -2.94 -11.99 -10.43
C THR A 69 -1.52 -11.45 -10.39
N LEU A 70 -0.83 -11.47 -11.52
CA LEU A 70 0.45 -10.80 -11.76
C LEU A 70 0.19 -9.70 -12.80
N MET A 71 -0.37 -8.58 -12.36
CA MET A 71 -0.97 -7.58 -13.25
C MET A 71 -0.71 -6.15 -12.78
N TRP A 72 -0.73 -5.21 -13.73
CA TRP A 72 -0.80 -3.79 -13.48
C TRP A 72 -2.21 -3.37 -13.02
N ASN A 73 -2.35 -2.11 -12.59
CA ASN A 73 -3.66 -1.52 -12.33
C ASN A 73 -4.34 -1.19 -13.67
N ASN A 74 -5.26 -2.04 -14.10
CA ASN A 74 -6.02 -1.86 -15.34
C ASN A 74 -7.45 -2.40 -15.23
N THR A 75 -8.24 -2.21 -16.26
CA THR A 75 -9.66 -2.58 -16.27
C THR A 75 -9.86 -4.10 -16.19
N GLU A 76 -9.02 -4.89 -16.84
CA GLU A 76 -9.07 -6.35 -16.80
C GLU A 76 -8.78 -6.86 -15.38
N HIS A 77 -7.84 -6.23 -14.66
CA HIS A 77 -7.56 -6.55 -13.27
C HIS A 77 -8.78 -6.23 -12.37
N GLN A 78 -9.47 -5.11 -12.63
CA GLN A 78 -10.73 -4.76 -11.93
C GLN A 78 -11.83 -5.80 -12.17
N GLU A 79 -11.96 -6.35 -13.37
CA GLU A 79 -12.90 -7.44 -13.68
C GLU A 79 -12.62 -8.69 -12.83
N ILE A 80 -11.34 -9.07 -12.71
CA ILE A 80 -10.90 -10.20 -11.88
C ILE A 80 -11.16 -9.93 -10.39
N TYR A 81 -10.86 -8.70 -9.93
CA TYR A 81 -11.11 -8.24 -8.54
C TYR A 81 -12.56 -8.41 -8.10
N LEU A 82 -13.48 -8.26 -9.04
CA LEU A 82 -14.90 -8.39 -8.77
C LEU A 82 -15.39 -9.82 -8.99
N ALA A 83 -14.98 -10.48 -10.07
CA ALA A 83 -15.46 -11.82 -10.42
C ALA A 83 -15.05 -12.88 -9.41
N VAL A 84 -13.76 -12.97 -9.08
CA VAL A 84 -13.19 -14.03 -8.27
C VAL A 84 -13.84 -14.13 -6.89
N PRO A 85 -13.82 -13.07 -6.05
CA PRO A 85 -14.45 -13.16 -4.74
C PRO A 85 -15.98 -13.28 -4.83
N SER A 86 -16.62 -12.69 -5.84
CA SER A 86 -18.08 -12.77 -5.98
C SER A 86 -18.59 -14.19 -6.22
N MET A 87 -17.79 -15.08 -6.77
CA MET A 87 -18.15 -16.49 -6.94
C MET A 87 -17.73 -17.38 -5.76
N GLY A 88 -17.10 -16.84 -4.70
CA GLY A 88 -16.64 -17.55 -3.52
C GLY A 88 -15.21 -18.09 -3.61
N ALA A 89 -14.45 -17.72 -4.64
CA ALA A 89 -13.02 -17.98 -4.74
C ALA A 89 -12.20 -16.85 -4.09
N VAL A 90 -10.90 -17.06 -3.94
CA VAL A 90 -10.00 -16.13 -3.24
C VAL A 90 -9.11 -15.43 -4.24
N LEU A 91 -9.24 -14.12 -4.36
CA LEU A 91 -8.32 -13.28 -5.13
C LEU A 91 -6.96 -13.21 -4.43
N HIS A 92 -5.89 -13.61 -5.11
CA HIS A 92 -4.54 -13.51 -4.58
C HIS A 92 -3.69 -12.59 -5.44
N THR A 93 -3.28 -11.43 -4.93
CA THR A 93 -2.54 -10.45 -5.72
C THR A 93 -1.03 -10.58 -5.48
N LEU A 94 -0.29 -10.84 -6.57
CA LEU A 94 1.16 -11.05 -6.53
C LEU A 94 1.90 -9.73 -6.71
N ASN A 95 2.80 -9.43 -5.78
CA ASN A 95 3.65 -8.24 -5.86
C ASN A 95 4.74 -8.43 -6.94
N LEU A 96 4.51 -7.83 -8.10
CA LEU A 96 5.38 -7.92 -9.28
C LEU A 96 6.80 -7.35 -9.11
N ARG A 97 7.09 -6.73 -7.96
CA ARG A 97 8.40 -6.16 -7.63
C ARG A 97 9.23 -7.05 -6.70
N LEU A 98 8.67 -8.20 -6.29
CA LEU A 98 9.41 -9.16 -5.46
C LEU A 98 10.43 -9.96 -6.29
N PRO A 99 11.54 -10.41 -5.68
CA PRO A 99 12.46 -11.36 -6.30
C PRO A 99 11.76 -12.68 -6.66
N ALA A 100 12.25 -13.34 -7.70
CA ALA A 100 11.69 -14.58 -8.22
C ALA A 100 11.50 -15.67 -7.14
N ALA A 101 12.48 -15.85 -6.25
CA ALA A 101 12.40 -16.84 -5.17
C ALA A 101 11.23 -16.56 -4.20
N GLN A 102 10.98 -15.29 -3.87
CA GLN A 102 9.85 -14.92 -3.01
C GLN A 102 8.51 -15.09 -3.73
N LEU A 103 8.43 -14.73 -5.01
CA LEU A 103 7.23 -14.98 -5.81
C LEU A 103 6.90 -16.47 -5.91
N SER A 104 7.90 -17.32 -6.17
CA SER A 104 7.69 -18.78 -6.18
C SER A 104 7.21 -19.29 -4.82
N TYR A 105 7.81 -18.83 -3.73
CA TYR A 105 7.37 -19.17 -2.38
C TYR A 105 5.91 -18.79 -2.15
N ILE A 106 5.52 -17.57 -2.49
CA ILE A 106 4.16 -17.06 -2.27
C ILE A 106 3.12 -17.87 -3.07
N VAL A 107 3.39 -18.11 -4.35
CA VAL A 107 2.48 -18.89 -5.22
C VAL A 107 2.29 -20.32 -4.68
N ASN A 108 3.37 -20.97 -4.25
CA ASN A 108 3.34 -22.32 -3.71
C ASN A 108 2.68 -22.35 -2.32
N HIS A 109 3.03 -21.43 -1.43
CA HIS A 109 2.46 -21.35 -0.08
C HIS A 109 0.95 -21.08 -0.10
N ALA A 110 0.49 -20.17 -0.99
CA ALA A 110 -0.94 -19.93 -1.20
C ALA A 110 -1.64 -21.10 -1.91
N ALA A 111 -0.89 -22.03 -2.50
CA ALA A 111 -1.38 -23.10 -3.36
C ALA A 111 -2.28 -22.56 -4.48
N ASP A 112 -1.78 -21.58 -5.24
CA ASP A 112 -2.52 -20.95 -6.32
C ASP A 112 -2.96 -21.97 -7.38
N HIS A 113 -4.23 -21.90 -7.76
CA HIS A 113 -4.84 -22.78 -8.77
C HIS A 113 -4.68 -22.23 -10.19
N ALA A 114 -4.82 -20.92 -10.33
CA ALA A 114 -4.69 -20.20 -11.59
C ALA A 114 -3.94 -18.89 -11.40
N ILE A 115 -3.19 -18.44 -12.41
CA ILE A 115 -2.54 -17.14 -12.44
C ILE A 115 -3.02 -16.36 -13.67
N PHE A 116 -3.62 -15.19 -13.47
CA PHE A 116 -3.81 -14.19 -14.51
C PHE A 116 -2.56 -13.31 -14.58
N VAL A 117 -1.98 -13.20 -15.76
CA VAL A 117 -0.75 -12.44 -15.96
C VAL A 117 -0.89 -11.45 -17.10
N ASN A 118 -0.54 -10.18 -16.87
CA ASN A 118 -0.43 -9.22 -17.95
C ASN A 118 0.70 -9.66 -18.90
N GLY A 119 0.44 -9.67 -20.22
CA GLY A 119 1.39 -10.17 -21.20
C GLY A 119 2.76 -9.50 -21.14
N SER A 120 2.83 -8.22 -20.74
CA SER A 120 4.09 -7.50 -20.52
C SER A 120 4.90 -8.02 -19.32
N LEU A 121 4.29 -8.79 -18.41
CA LEU A 121 4.91 -9.37 -17.22
C LEU A 121 5.27 -10.84 -17.37
N LEU A 122 5.08 -11.44 -18.54
CA LEU A 122 5.52 -12.81 -18.83
C LEU A 122 7.01 -13.06 -18.52
N PRO A 123 7.93 -12.11 -18.78
CA PRO A 123 9.33 -12.26 -18.39
C PRO A 123 9.57 -12.41 -16.87
N LEU A 124 8.63 -11.95 -16.04
CA LEU A 124 8.69 -12.18 -14.57
C LEU A 124 8.15 -13.56 -14.18
N LEU A 125 7.13 -14.05 -14.88
CA LEU A 125 6.49 -15.34 -14.57
C LEU A 125 7.31 -16.54 -15.08
N ALA A 126 7.83 -16.45 -16.30
CA ALA A 126 8.52 -17.55 -16.98
C ALA A 126 9.66 -18.19 -16.14
N PRO A 127 10.55 -17.40 -15.49
CA PRO A 127 11.60 -17.97 -14.64
C PRO A 127 11.09 -18.71 -13.40
N LEU A 128 9.84 -18.50 -12.98
CA LEU A 128 9.25 -19.16 -11.80
C LEU A 128 8.75 -20.56 -12.13
N LEU A 129 8.34 -20.81 -13.38
CA LEU A 129 7.69 -22.04 -13.81
C LEU A 129 8.36 -23.34 -13.33
N PRO A 130 9.72 -23.46 -13.38
CA PRO A 130 10.40 -24.65 -12.92
C PRO A 130 10.21 -24.97 -11.43
N THR A 131 9.91 -23.97 -10.60
CA THR A 131 9.82 -24.07 -9.14
C THR A 131 8.38 -24.09 -8.61
N LEU A 132 7.38 -23.91 -9.49
CA LEU A 132 5.98 -23.90 -9.08
C LEU A 132 5.46 -25.30 -8.85
N GLU A 133 4.68 -25.46 -7.76
CA GLU A 133 4.07 -26.73 -7.37
C GLU A 133 2.91 -27.14 -8.31
N PRO A 134 2.55 -28.43 -8.36
CA PRO A 134 1.49 -28.93 -9.23
C PRO A 134 0.07 -28.43 -8.88
N THR A 135 -0.09 -27.59 -7.87
CA THR A 135 -1.35 -26.90 -7.55
C THR A 135 -1.74 -25.91 -8.62
N LEU A 136 -0.75 -25.26 -9.26
CA LEU A 136 -0.98 -24.39 -10.39
C LEU A 136 -1.36 -25.19 -11.64
N ARG A 137 -2.58 -24.98 -12.14
CA ARG A 137 -3.16 -25.69 -13.28
C ARG A 137 -3.31 -24.81 -14.50
N HIS A 138 -3.49 -23.52 -14.32
CA HIS A 138 -3.86 -22.60 -15.39
C HIS A 138 -3.06 -21.31 -15.33
N ILE A 139 -2.64 -20.83 -16.51
CA ILE A 139 -2.12 -19.50 -16.72
C ILE A 139 -3.00 -18.80 -17.75
N VAL A 140 -3.55 -17.63 -17.41
CA VAL A 140 -4.38 -16.83 -18.29
C VAL A 140 -3.63 -15.56 -18.63
N VAL A 141 -3.29 -15.37 -19.91
CA VAL A 141 -2.54 -14.20 -20.38
C VAL A 141 -3.52 -13.09 -20.75
N VAL A 142 -3.32 -11.93 -20.16
CA VAL A 142 -4.11 -10.72 -20.39
C VAL A 142 -3.34 -9.75 -21.27
N GLY A 143 -3.89 -9.46 -22.45
CA GLY A 143 -3.30 -8.55 -23.42
C GLY A 143 -2.06 -9.11 -24.16
N PRO A 144 -1.35 -8.23 -24.92
CA PRO A 144 -0.24 -8.64 -25.76
C PRO A 144 1.01 -9.04 -24.95
N GLY A 145 1.71 -10.09 -25.42
CA GLY A 145 2.94 -10.58 -24.80
C GLY A 145 3.55 -11.73 -25.59
N ASP A 146 4.83 -12.00 -25.38
CA ASP A 146 5.53 -13.13 -26.01
C ASP A 146 5.18 -14.43 -25.29
N ARG A 147 4.26 -15.19 -25.87
CA ARG A 147 3.76 -16.46 -25.30
C ARG A 147 4.73 -17.63 -25.42
N ALA A 148 5.78 -17.52 -26.24
CA ALA A 148 6.84 -18.52 -26.26
C ALA A 148 7.54 -18.66 -24.90
N ALA A 149 7.53 -17.61 -24.08
CA ALA A 149 8.00 -17.66 -22.70
C ALA A 149 7.26 -18.68 -21.80
N LEU A 150 6.08 -19.17 -22.23
CA LEU A 150 5.25 -20.14 -21.50
C LEU A 150 5.33 -21.56 -22.05
N ASP A 151 6.23 -21.88 -22.96
CA ASP A 151 6.35 -23.25 -23.52
C ASP A 151 6.69 -24.27 -22.42
N ASP A 152 7.49 -23.90 -21.43
CA ASP A 152 7.77 -24.73 -20.26
C ASP A 152 6.52 -25.02 -19.41
N ALA A 153 5.57 -24.11 -19.34
CA ALA A 153 4.31 -24.32 -18.64
C ALA A 153 3.52 -25.47 -19.25
N LYS A 154 3.41 -25.50 -20.58
CA LYS A 154 2.73 -26.58 -21.32
C LYS A 154 3.40 -27.93 -21.10
N ALA A 155 4.75 -27.96 -21.12
CA ALA A 155 5.52 -29.18 -20.85
C ALA A 155 5.28 -29.74 -19.44
N ARG A 156 4.91 -28.89 -18.48
CA ARG A 156 4.57 -29.23 -17.10
C ARG A 156 3.08 -29.57 -16.90
N GLY A 157 2.28 -29.54 -17.95
CA GLY A 157 0.84 -29.81 -17.89
C GLY A 157 0.01 -28.64 -17.37
N ILE A 158 0.56 -27.42 -17.37
CA ILE A 158 -0.16 -26.19 -17.03
C ILE A 158 -0.86 -25.70 -18.32
N ALA A 159 -2.16 -25.55 -18.28
CA ALA A 159 -2.94 -25.03 -19.41
C ALA A 159 -2.72 -23.52 -19.56
N VAL A 160 -2.48 -23.06 -20.77
CA VAL A 160 -2.27 -21.63 -21.09
C VAL A 160 -3.42 -21.13 -21.92
N HIS A 161 -4.05 -20.05 -21.47
CA HIS A 161 -5.23 -19.45 -22.08
C HIS A 161 -4.97 -17.99 -22.46
N ASP A 162 -5.71 -17.48 -23.43
CA ASP A 162 -5.89 -16.05 -23.68
C ASP A 162 -7.13 -15.56 -22.94
N SER A 163 -7.06 -14.41 -22.27
CA SER A 163 -8.17 -13.90 -21.47
C SER A 163 -9.41 -13.56 -22.31
N GLU A 164 -9.23 -12.95 -23.48
CA GLU A 164 -10.36 -12.57 -24.35
C GLU A 164 -10.99 -13.79 -25.03
N GLU A 165 -10.18 -14.73 -25.50
CA GLU A 165 -10.68 -16.01 -26.03
C GLU A 165 -11.42 -16.83 -24.96
N LEU A 166 -10.91 -16.81 -23.72
CA LEU A 166 -11.47 -17.57 -22.59
C LEU A 166 -12.88 -17.10 -22.23
N ILE A 167 -13.16 -15.80 -22.32
CA ILE A 167 -14.47 -15.22 -21.98
C ILE A 167 -15.38 -15.00 -23.20
N ALA A 168 -14.85 -15.16 -24.41
CA ALA A 168 -15.63 -14.98 -25.64
C ALA A 168 -16.89 -15.89 -25.61
N ASP A 169 -17.98 -15.36 -26.12
CA ASP A 169 -19.29 -16.05 -26.23
C ASP A 169 -19.88 -16.61 -24.93
N ARG A 170 -19.29 -16.26 -23.75
CA ARG A 170 -19.87 -16.60 -22.46
C ARG A 170 -21.06 -15.70 -22.12
N PRO A 171 -22.04 -16.18 -21.34
CA PRO A 171 -23.17 -15.34 -20.90
C PRO A 171 -22.71 -14.13 -20.09
N THR A 172 -23.29 -12.98 -20.34
CA THR A 172 -23.02 -11.70 -19.66
C THR A 172 -23.72 -11.57 -18.30
N SER A 173 -24.37 -12.63 -17.82
CA SER A 173 -24.97 -12.74 -16.50
C SER A 173 -24.51 -14.02 -15.84
N TYR A 174 -24.25 -13.98 -14.53
CA TYR A 174 -23.85 -15.13 -13.73
C TYR A 174 -24.65 -15.16 -12.43
N PRO A 175 -25.11 -16.32 -11.97
CA PRO A 175 -25.86 -16.45 -10.72
C PRO A 175 -24.88 -16.45 -9.53
N PHE A 176 -24.27 -15.30 -9.24
CA PHE A 176 -23.38 -15.17 -8.09
C PHE A 176 -24.10 -15.57 -6.80
N PRO A 177 -23.50 -16.37 -5.92
CA PRO A 177 -24.10 -16.77 -4.66
C PRO A 177 -24.41 -15.56 -3.79
N THR A 178 -25.61 -15.53 -3.22
CA THR A 178 -26.09 -14.44 -2.36
C THR A 178 -26.00 -14.77 -0.87
N ASP A 179 -25.65 -16.01 -0.54
CA ASP A 179 -25.61 -16.63 0.79
C ASP A 179 -24.22 -17.08 1.24
N LEU A 180 -23.17 -16.57 0.60
CA LEU A 180 -21.80 -16.81 1.05
C LEU A 180 -21.64 -16.34 2.50
N ASP A 181 -21.01 -17.16 3.34
CA ASP A 181 -20.63 -16.71 4.68
C ASP A 181 -19.63 -15.54 4.55
N GLU A 182 -19.99 -14.39 5.07
CA GLU A 182 -19.19 -13.17 4.99
C GLU A 182 -17.81 -13.28 5.69
N ARG A 183 -17.61 -14.32 6.50
CA ARG A 183 -16.34 -14.63 7.17
C ARG A 183 -15.37 -15.42 6.30
N THR A 184 -15.83 -15.96 5.16
CA THR A 184 -14.96 -16.66 4.21
C THR A 184 -14.01 -15.70 3.52
N ALA A 185 -12.90 -16.24 3.02
CA ALA A 185 -11.88 -15.48 2.32
C ALA A 185 -12.42 -14.88 1.02
N ALA A 186 -12.17 -13.60 0.81
CA ALA A 186 -12.43 -12.88 -0.44
C ALA A 186 -11.13 -12.55 -1.18
N ALA A 187 -10.10 -12.19 -0.45
CA ALA A 187 -8.81 -11.82 -1.03
C ALA A 187 -7.64 -12.19 -0.10
N MET A 188 -6.45 -12.23 -0.66
CA MET A 188 -5.20 -12.50 0.05
C MET A 188 -4.10 -11.58 -0.48
N CYS A 189 -3.30 -11.01 0.43
CA CYS A 189 -2.06 -10.30 0.11
C CYS A 189 -0.93 -10.79 1.00
N TYR A 190 0.29 -10.81 0.47
CA TYR A 190 1.48 -11.15 1.25
C TYR A 190 2.24 -9.90 1.70
N THR A 191 2.77 -9.93 2.91
CA THR A 191 3.69 -8.91 3.41
C THR A 191 5.02 -8.97 2.67
N SER A 192 5.79 -7.87 2.68
CA SER A 192 7.08 -7.80 1.97
C SER A 192 8.24 -8.56 2.65
N GLY A 193 7.97 -9.29 3.74
CA GLY A 193 8.94 -10.19 4.38
C GLY A 193 10.26 -9.54 4.78
N THR A 194 10.25 -8.41 5.47
CA THR A 194 11.49 -7.72 5.89
C THR A 194 12.32 -8.51 6.91
N THR A 195 11.74 -9.53 7.55
CA THR A 195 12.38 -10.32 8.63
C THR A 195 12.25 -11.83 8.46
N GLY A 196 11.97 -12.33 7.25
CA GLY A 196 11.75 -13.75 6.98
C GLY A 196 10.98 -13.95 5.69
N ASP A 197 10.36 -15.12 5.54
CA ASP A 197 9.47 -15.39 4.42
C ASP A 197 8.23 -14.48 4.46
N PRO A 198 7.70 -14.06 3.30
CA PRO A 198 6.47 -13.29 3.23
C PRO A 198 5.30 -14.02 3.92
N LYS A 199 4.52 -13.30 4.71
CA LYS A 199 3.37 -13.84 5.42
C LYS A 199 2.07 -13.47 4.71
N GLY A 200 1.16 -14.44 4.54
CA GLY A 200 -0.13 -14.22 3.91
C GLY A 200 -1.15 -13.63 4.88
N VAL A 201 -1.81 -12.56 4.48
CA VAL A 201 -2.97 -11.99 5.18
C VAL A 201 -4.22 -12.26 4.34
N VAL A 202 -5.20 -12.89 4.93
CA VAL A 202 -6.45 -13.29 4.26
C VAL A 202 -7.58 -12.38 4.72
N TYR A 203 -8.16 -11.65 3.77
CA TYR A 203 -9.27 -10.73 4.00
C TYR A 203 -10.59 -11.46 3.77
N SER A 204 -11.52 -11.37 4.72
CA SER A 204 -12.87 -11.91 4.55
C SER A 204 -13.74 -10.96 3.70
N HIS A 205 -14.84 -11.47 3.16
CA HIS A 205 -15.85 -10.64 2.50
C HIS A 205 -16.33 -9.51 3.42
N ARG A 206 -16.60 -9.84 4.70
CA ARG A 206 -16.99 -8.88 5.72
C ARG A 206 -15.93 -7.80 5.94
N SER A 207 -14.66 -8.17 6.10
CA SER A 207 -13.60 -7.19 6.33
C SER A 207 -13.43 -6.24 5.14
N VAL A 208 -13.47 -6.75 3.91
CA VAL A 208 -13.44 -5.93 2.68
C VAL A 208 -14.62 -4.97 2.63
N TYR A 209 -15.83 -5.46 2.90
CA TYR A 209 -17.04 -4.65 2.85
C TYR A 209 -17.03 -3.51 3.88
N LEU A 210 -16.71 -3.82 5.14
CA LEU A 210 -16.66 -2.83 6.23
C LEU A 210 -15.53 -1.81 6.03
N HIS A 211 -14.36 -2.28 5.56
CA HIS A 211 -13.26 -1.39 5.19
C HIS A 211 -13.69 -0.42 4.08
N CYS A 212 -14.37 -0.89 3.04
CA CYS A 212 -14.88 -0.03 1.96
C CYS A 212 -15.87 1.00 2.46
N LEU A 213 -16.78 0.65 3.40
CA LEU A 213 -17.68 1.62 4.03
C LEU A 213 -16.93 2.75 4.74
N GLN A 214 -15.81 2.43 5.39
CA GLN A 214 -14.96 3.45 5.99
C GLN A 214 -14.26 4.30 4.92
N VAL A 215 -13.68 3.69 3.89
CA VAL A 215 -12.98 4.39 2.79
C VAL A 215 -13.87 5.41 2.10
N ILE A 216 -15.16 5.11 1.88
CA ILE A 216 -16.09 6.06 1.27
C ILE A 216 -16.56 7.16 2.22
N SER A 217 -16.35 7.00 3.52
CA SER A 217 -16.85 7.96 4.52
C SER A 217 -16.20 9.35 4.41
N ALA A 218 -16.86 10.36 4.97
CA ALA A 218 -16.34 11.73 5.03
C ALA A 218 -15.02 11.84 5.82
N GLU A 219 -14.82 10.91 6.76
CA GLU A 219 -13.64 10.83 7.62
C GLU A 219 -12.43 10.15 6.95
N ASP A 220 -12.52 9.82 5.64
CA ASP A 220 -11.48 9.14 4.88
C ASP A 220 -11.35 9.75 3.47
N PHE A 221 -11.40 8.96 2.39
CA PHE A 221 -11.33 9.47 1.01
C PHE A 221 -12.54 10.32 0.61
N ALA A 222 -13.68 10.17 1.30
CA ALA A 222 -14.94 10.86 1.01
C ALA A 222 -15.37 10.70 -0.45
N LEU A 223 -15.41 9.46 -0.93
CA LEU A 223 -15.75 9.13 -2.31
C LEU A 223 -17.26 9.31 -2.57
N THR A 224 -17.58 9.84 -3.73
CA THR A 224 -18.94 10.00 -4.24
C THR A 224 -19.01 9.60 -5.71
N SER A 225 -20.23 9.52 -6.26
CA SER A 225 -20.44 9.28 -7.70
C SER A 225 -19.98 10.44 -8.60
N ALA A 226 -19.65 11.60 -8.04
CA ALA A 226 -19.09 12.73 -8.78
C ALA A 226 -17.55 12.63 -8.93
N ASP A 227 -16.94 11.66 -8.25
CA ASP A 227 -15.49 11.52 -8.23
C ASP A 227 -14.96 10.59 -9.32
N LYS A 228 -13.70 10.84 -9.71
CA LYS A 228 -12.85 9.93 -10.47
C LYS A 228 -11.60 9.66 -9.64
N ALA A 229 -11.43 8.45 -9.15
CA ALA A 229 -10.28 8.08 -8.35
C ALA A 229 -9.15 7.53 -9.25
N LEU A 230 -7.92 7.98 -8.98
CA LEU A 230 -6.68 7.50 -9.59
C LEU A 230 -5.89 6.70 -8.55
N PRO A 231 -6.05 5.35 -8.46
CA PRO A 231 -5.28 4.51 -7.58
C PRO A 231 -3.87 4.32 -8.14
N VAL A 232 -2.95 5.21 -7.79
CA VAL A 232 -1.52 5.05 -8.11
C VAL A 232 -0.90 3.95 -7.25
N VAL A 233 -1.41 3.78 -6.03
CA VAL A 233 -1.08 2.61 -5.19
C VAL A 233 -1.43 1.32 -5.94
N PRO A 234 -0.48 0.34 -5.99
CA PRO A 234 -0.70 -0.87 -6.77
C PRO A 234 -1.83 -1.74 -6.24
N MET A 235 -2.62 -2.33 -7.15
CA MET A 235 -3.66 -3.30 -6.81
C MET A 235 -3.09 -4.57 -6.17
N PHE A 236 -1.84 -4.91 -6.45
CA PHE A 236 -1.15 -6.04 -5.82
C PHE A 236 -0.68 -5.74 -4.38
N HIS A 237 -0.78 -4.51 -3.90
CA HIS A 237 -0.39 -4.13 -2.55
C HIS A 237 -1.61 -3.65 -1.77
N VAL A 238 -2.01 -4.46 -0.79
CA VAL A 238 -3.17 -4.21 0.09
C VAL A 238 -4.41 -3.77 -0.69
N ASN A 239 -4.65 -4.44 -1.84
CA ASN A 239 -5.80 -4.24 -2.72
C ASN A 239 -6.03 -2.76 -3.10
N ALA A 240 -4.98 -2.02 -3.44
CA ALA A 240 -5.03 -0.58 -3.75
C ALA A 240 -5.83 0.22 -2.72
N TRP A 241 -5.64 -0.09 -1.43
CA TRP A 241 -6.28 0.58 -0.30
C TRP A 241 -7.82 0.52 -0.34
N GLY A 242 -8.37 -0.56 -0.93
CA GLY A 242 -9.80 -0.79 -1.05
C GLY A 242 -10.51 0.03 -2.14
N LEU A 243 -9.82 0.94 -2.83
CA LEU A 243 -10.40 1.80 -3.88
C LEU A 243 -11.14 1.01 -4.98
N PRO A 244 -10.64 -0.15 -5.46
CA PRO A 244 -11.33 -0.93 -6.48
C PRO A 244 -12.75 -1.36 -6.10
N HIS A 245 -12.96 -1.75 -4.84
CA HIS A 245 -14.28 -2.15 -4.32
C HIS A 245 -15.11 -0.93 -3.87
N ALA A 246 -14.48 0.02 -3.16
CA ALA A 246 -15.14 1.22 -2.66
C ALA A 246 -15.75 2.07 -3.79
N ALA A 247 -15.06 2.15 -4.93
CA ALA A 247 -15.56 2.84 -6.12
C ALA A 247 -16.90 2.26 -6.60
N PHE A 248 -17.03 0.94 -6.67
CA PHE A 248 -18.27 0.25 -7.05
C PHE A 248 -19.40 0.44 -6.04
N MET A 249 -19.08 0.66 -4.74
CA MET A 249 -20.12 0.95 -3.74
C MET A 249 -20.85 2.28 -3.97
N VAL A 250 -20.17 3.29 -4.54
CA VAL A 250 -20.72 4.66 -4.63
C VAL A 250 -20.77 5.20 -6.05
N GLY A 251 -20.37 4.42 -7.06
CA GLY A 251 -20.34 4.87 -8.44
C GLY A 251 -19.22 5.85 -8.76
N CYS A 252 -18.13 5.84 -7.99
CA CYS A 252 -16.92 6.62 -8.28
C CYS A 252 -16.20 6.02 -9.46
N SER A 253 -15.99 6.77 -10.55
CA SER A 253 -15.21 6.31 -11.69
C SER A 253 -13.75 6.05 -11.30
N LEU A 254 -13.11 5.08 -11.97
CA LEU A 254 -11.71 4.71 -11.75
C LEU A 254 -10.87 5.05 -12.98
N LEU A 255 -9.71 5.65 -12.75
CA LEU A 255 -8.66 5.86 -13.75
C LEU A 255 -7.46 5.01 -13.37
N MET A 256 -7.22 3.94 -14.09
CA MET A 256 -6.15 2.98 -13.84
C MET A 256 -4.88 3.39 -14.58
N PRO A 257 -3.75 3.58 -13.88
CA PRO A 257 -2.52 4.10 -14.50
C PRO A 257 -1.75 3.05 -15.29
N ASP A 258 -2.12 1.76 -15.24
CA ASP A 258 -1.34 0.66 -15.82
C ASP A 258 0.13 0.71 -15.35
N ARG A 259 1.10 0.62 -16.26
CA ARG A 259 2.55 0.71 -15.99
C ARG A 259 3.10 2.15 -15.95
N PHE A 260 2.26 3.15 -16.17
CA PHE A 260 2.67 4.55 -16.36
C PHE A 260 2.70 5.29 -15.00
N LEU A 261 3.60 4.87 -14.12
CA LEU A 261 3.72 5.36 -12.74
C LEU A 261 4.86 6.38 -12.57
N GLN A 262 5.58 6.74 -13.64
CA GLN A 262 6.65 7.73 -13.63
C GLN A 262 6.06 9.15 -13.51
N PRO A 263 6.82 10.14 -13.00
CA PRO A 263 6.33 11.50 -12.76
C PRO A 263 5.64 12.14 -13.95
N LYS A 264 6.28 12.19 -15.11
CA LYS A 264 5.73 12.82 -16.31
C LYS A 264 4.46 12.15 -16.83
N PRO A 265 4.39 10.83 -17.06
CA PRO A 265 3.13 10.17 -17.42
C PRO A 265 2.00 10.40 -16.41
N LEU A 266 2.29 10.46 -15.11
CA LEU A 266 1.28 10.77 -14.09
C LEU A 266 0.76 12.20 -14.21
N ALA A 267 1.63 13.19 -14.43
CA ALA A 267 1.24 14.58 -14.61
C ALA A 267 0.38 14.74 -15.88
N GLU A 268 0.77 14.11 -17.00
CA GLU A 268 0.02 14.10 -18.26
C GLU A 268 -1.37 13.45 -18.08
N MET A 269 -1.43 12.32 -17.38
CA MET A 269 -2.68 11.61 -17.07
C MET A 269 -3.61 12.45 -16.20
N ILE A 270 -3.09 13.10 -15.15
CA ILE A 270 -3.88 13.98 -14.28
C ILE A 270 -4.48 15.13 -15.08
N GLN A 271 -3.70 15.77 -15.93
CA GLN A 271 -4.16 16.86 -16.77
C GLN A 271 -5.24 16.41 -17.78
N ALA A 272 -4.99 15.29 -18.46
CA ALA A 272 -5.87 14.81 -19.54
C ALA A 272 -7.21 14.25 -19.00
N GLU A 273 -7.15 13.44 -17.95
CA GLU A 273 -8.27 12.65 -17.45
C GLU A 273 -8.97 13.26 -16.22
N ARG A 274 -8.36 14.28 -15.60
CA ARG A 274 -8.91 15.08 -14.52
C ARG A 274 -9.46 14.26 -13.34
N PRO A 275 -8.68 13.34 -12.74
CA PRO A 275 -9.09 12.65 -11.52
C PRO A 275 -9.28 13.66 -10.38
N THR A 276 -10.18 13.32 -9.43
CA THR A 276 -10.49 14.19 -8.29
C THR A 276 -9.85 13.74 -6.98
N VAL A 277 -9.52 12.44 -6.91
CA VAL A 277 -8.94 11.79 -5.73
C VAL A 277 -7.83 10.85 -6.17
N SER A 278 -6.75 10.79 -5.40
CA SER A 278 -5.65 9.87 -5.67
C SER A 278 -5.00 9.38 -4.38
N GLY A 279 -4.22 8.31 -4.46
CA GLY A 279 -3.47 7.75 -3.34
C GLY A 279 -2.18 7.05 -3.78
N ALA A 280 -1.08 7.37 -3.10
CA ALA A 280 0.22 6.73 -3.29
C ALA A 280 1.16 6.95 -2.09
N VAL A 281 2.34 6.33 -2.16
CA VAL A 281 3.42 6.50 -1.20
C VAL A 281 4.19 7.81 -1.42
N PRO A 282 4.87 8.38 -0.39
CA PRO A 282 5.59 9.66 -0.49
C PRO A 282 6.58 9.74 -1.65
N THR A 283 7.29 8.67 -1.97
CA THR A 283 8.30 8.67 -3.04
C THR A 283 7.72 8.96 -4.44
N ILE A 284 6.49 8.52 -4.70
CA ILE A 284 5.77 8.84 -5.95
C ILE A 284 5.41 10.32 -5.98
N TRP A 285 4.87 10.84 -4.88
CA TRP A 285 4.49 12.25 -4.78
C TRP A 285 5.69 13.19 -4.84
N THR A 286 6.83 12.81 -4.26
CA THR A 286 8.08 13.60 -4.38
C THR A 286 8.53 13.70 -5.83
N GLY A 287 8.51 12.61 -6.58
CA GLY A 287 8.83 12.64 -8.01
C GLY A 287 7.83 13.47 -8.81
N LEU A 288 6.53 13.33 -8.53
CA LEU A 288 5.50 14.13 -9.19
C LEU A 288 5.64 15.63 -8.88
N LEU A 289 5.97 16.01 -7.63
CA LEU A 289 6.20 17.41 -7.27
C LEU A 289 7.32 18.03 -8.13
N ASP A 290 8.42 17.30 -8.28
CA ASP A 290 9.55 17.78 -9.11
C ASP A 290 9.14 18.00 -10.57
N GLU A 291 8.35 17.08 -11.14
CA GLU A 291 7.80 17.22 -12.51
C GLU A 291 6.84 18.42 -12.61
N LEU A 292 5.95 18.60 -11.64
CA LEU A 292 5.00 19.72 -11.62
C LEU A 292 5.69 21.07 -11.44
N ASP A 293 6.78 21.14 -10.67
CA ASP A 293 7.55 22.38 -10.45
C ASP A 293 8.28 22.83 -11.73
N HIS A 294 8.65 21.89 -12.62
CA HIS A 294 9.38 22.19 -13.86
C HIS A 294 8.50 22.18 -15.11
N GLY A 295 7.32 21.58 -15.03
CA GLY A 295 6.36 21.49 -16.13
C GLY A 295 5.23 22.51 -16.01
N SER A 296 4.30 22.45 -16.98
CA SER A 296 3.07 23.25 -16.95
C SER A 296 1.89 22.30 -17.10
N TYR A 297 1.28 21.90 -16.00
CA TYR A 297 0.18 20.94 -15.95
C TYR A 297 -1.01 21.50 -15.20
N ASP A 298 -2.23 21.23 -15.68
CA ASP A 298 -3.47 21.52 -14.95
C ASP A 298 -3.81 20.37 -14.01
N THR A 299 -3.55 20.55 -12.73
CA THR A 299 -3.88 19.60 -11.66
C THR A 299 -5.09 20.03 -10.82
N SER A 300 -5.82 21.07 -11.23
CA SER A 300 -6.90 21.69 -10.47
C SER A 300 -8.08 20.77 -10.16
N SER A 301 -8.17 19.61 -10.83
CA SER A 301 -9.18 18.59 -10.54
C SER A 301 -8.91 17.83 -9.22
N LEU A 302 -7.66 17.70 -8.80
CA LEU A 302 -7.30 16.96 -7.59
C LEU A 302 -7.70 17.73 -6.33
N ARG A 303 -8.76 17.27 -5.67
CA ARG A 303 -9.26 17.87 -4.42
C ARG A 303 -8.70 17.20 -3.15
N ARG A 304 -8.28 15.92 -3.25
CA ARG A 304 -7.75 15.13 -2.13
C ARG A 304 -6.76 14.11 -2.63
N VAL A 305 -5.61 14.11 -2.01
CA VAL A 305 -4.55 13.13 -2.26
C VAL A 305 -4.16 12.48 -0.94
N VAL A 306 -4.30 11.17 -0.89
CA VAL A 306 -3.94 10.39 0.29
C VAL A 306 -2.49 9.91 0.16
N ILE A 307 -1.74 10.10 1.22
CA ILE A 307 -0.34 9.71 1.31
C ILE A 307 -0.15 8.80 2.51
N GLY A 308 0.44 7.64 2.29
CA GLY A 308 0.61 6.65 3.35
C GLY A 308 1.69 5.62 3.01
N GLY A 309 1.84 4.63 3.89
CA GLY A 309 2.83 3.57 3.73
C GLY A 309 4.23 3.91 4.27
N SER A 310 4.57 5.18 4.41
CA SER A 310 5.72 5.69 5.17
C SER A 310 5.42 7.11 5.65
N ALA A 311 6.28 7.66 6.52
CA ALA A 311 6.14 9.04 6.98
C ALA A 311 6.12 10.03 5.80
N CYS A 312 5.21 11.00 5.86
CA CYS A 312 5.13 12.06 4.87
C CYS A 312 5.94 13.27 5.35
N PRO A 313 6.98 13.71 4.62
CA PRO A 313 7.71 14.91 5.00
C PRO A 313 6.80 16.14 5.03
N PRO A 314 6.82 16.95 6.12
CA PRO A 314 6.05 18.19 6.20
C PRO A 314 6.33 19.16 5.04
N SER A 315 7.59 19.20 4.57
CA SER A 315 8.00 20.00 3.41
C SER A 315 7.28 19.59 2.12
N LEU A 316 7.05 18.30 1.92
CA LEU A 316 6.30 17.78 0.77
C LEU A 316 4.84 18.25 0.80
N MET A 317 4.18 18.14 1.97
CA MET A 317 2.80 18.58 2.14
C MET A 317 2.63 20.07 1.86
N LYS A 318 3.54 20.90 2.41
CA LYS A 318 3.55 22.36 2.18
C LYS A 318 3.75 22.70 0.71
N ALA A 319 4.72 22.07 0.06
CA ALA A 319 5.03 22.35 -1.34
C ALA A 319 3.84 22.07 -2.28
N PHE A 320 3.15 20.94 -2.10
CA PHE A 320 1.94 20.63 -2.87
C PHE A 320 0.82 21.65 -2.65
N GLU A 321 0.61 22.07 -1.41
CA GLU A 321 -0.45 23.03 -1.08
C GLU A 321 -0.14 24.45 -1.57
N GLU A 322 1.07 24.95 -1.31
CA GLU A 322 1.47 26.31 -1.64
C GLU A 322 1.69 26.54 -3.14
N ARG A 323 2.22 25.53 -3.85
CA ARG A 323 2.61 25.69 -5.27
C ARG A 323 1.56 25.16 -6.23
N HIS A 324 0.85 24.08 -5.86
CA HIS A 324 -0.06 23.36 -6.75
C HIS A 324 -1.50 23.29 -6.24
N HIS A 325 -1.79 23.86 -5.05
CA HIS A 325 -3.12 23.89 -4.43
C HIS A 325 -3.71 22.50 -4.20
N ILE A 326 -2.86 21.48 -4.01
CA ILE A 326 -3.27 20.10 -3.75
C ILE A 326 -3.10 19.81 -2.25
N THR A 327 -4.19 19.40 -1.60
CA THR A 327 -4.16 18.97 -0.20
C THR A 327 -3.73 17.52 -0.07
N LEU A 328 -2.60 17.27 0.60
CA LEU A 328 -2.17 15.93 0.99
C LEU A 328 -2.76 15.58 2.36
N VAL A 329 -3.34 14.38 2.46
CA VAL A 329 -3.87 13.82 3.71
C VAL A 329 -3.06 12.60 4.08
N HIS A 330 -2.45 12.63 5.26
CA HIS A 330 -1.62 11.53 5.75
C HIS A 330 -2.52 10.41 6.28
N ALA A 331 -2.15 9.16 6.02
CA ALA A 331 -2.82 7.97 6.53
C ALA A 331 -1.80 6.94 7.00
N TRP A 332 -2.17 6.18 8.03
CA TRP A 332 -1.38 5.05 8.51
C TRP A 332 -2.14 3.75 8.34
N GLY A 333 -1.40 2.73 7.99
CA GLY A 333 -1.89 1.37 7.90
C GLY A 333 -0.84 0.40 7.37
N MET A 334 -1.20 -0.87 7.34
CA MET A 334 -0.33 -1.97 6.93
C MET A 334 -1.15 -3.09 6.27
N THR A 335 -0.49 -4.12 5.75
CA THR A 335 -1.17 -5.27 5.12
C THR A 335 -2.17 -5.90 6.09
N GLU A 336 -1.81 -6.00 7.35
CA GLU A 336 -2.61 -6.58 8.43
C GLU A 336 -3.79 -5.70 8.87
N THR A 337 -3.90 -4.46 8.38
CA THR A 337 -5.03 -3.55 8.69
C THR A 337 -5.93 -3.25 7.49
N SER A 338 -5.79 -3.93 6.35
CA SER A 338 -6.66 -3.96 5.15
C SER A 338 -6.69 -2.74 4.18
N PRO A 339 -5.88 -1.69 4.19
CA PRO A 339 -4.82 -1.32 5.11
C PRO A 339 -5.21 -0.30 6.19
N LEU A 340 -6.42 0.24 6.23
CA LEU A 340 -6.76 1.44 7.01
C LEU A 340 -6.67 1.22 8.52
N GLY A 341 -5.73 1.94 9.15
CA GLY A 341 -5.64 2.08 10.60
C GLY A 341 -6.10 3.47 11.05
N SER A 342 -5.51 4.54 10.52
CA SER A 342 -5.87 5.92 10.90
C SER A 342 -5.72 6.90 9.73
N PHE A 343 -6.39 8.07 9.86
CA PHE A 343 -6.49 9.07 8.80
C PHE A 343 -6.42 10.49 9.36
N ALA A 344 -5.53 11.35 8.82
CA ALA A 344 -5.20 12.65 9.39
C ALA A 344 -6.12 13.77 8.89
N LEU A 345 -7.40 13.69 9.25
CA LEU A 345 -8.33 14.80 9.03
C LEU A 345 -8.43 15.65 10.29
N PRO A 346 -8.09 16.95 10.21
CA PRO A 346 -8.22 17.87 11.34
C PRO A 346 -9.68 18.03 11.80
N PRO A 347 -9.92 18.34 13.08
CA PRO A 347 -11.23 18.71 13.57
C PRO A 347 -11.83 19.89 12.78
N GLY A 348 -13.15 19.90 12.63
CA GLY A 348 -13.85 20.97 11.94
C GLY A 348 -13.76 22.31 12.67
N GLY A 349 -13.84 23.43 11.93
CA GLY A 349 -13.90 24.78 12.45
C GLY A 349 -12.54 25.41 12.78
N LEU A 350 -11.43 24.71 12.55
CA LEU A 350 -10.08 25.23 12.73
C LEU A 350 -9.60 26.04 11.52
N THR A 351 -8.79 27.07 11.76
CA THR A 351 -8.05 27.78 10.72
C THR A 351 -6.98 26.88 10.09
N ALA A 352 -6.46 27.25 8.92
CA ALA A 352 -5.40 26.48 8.25
C ALA A 352 -4.15 26.27 9.13
N GLU A 353 -3.79 27.28 9.92
CA GLU A 353 -2.66 27.21 10.86
C GLU A 353 -2.95 26.25 12.02
N GLU A 354 -4.14 26.29 12.60
CA GLU A 354 -4.57 25.39 13.67
C GLU A 354 -4.76 23.93 13.20
N GLN A 355 -5.04 23.69 11.92
CA GLN A 355 -5.14 22.36 11.33
C GLN A 355 -3.77 21.69 11.16
N TRP A 356 -2.70 22.50 11.03
CA TRP A 356 -1.39 22.00 10.64
C TRP A 356 -0.81 20.96 11.60
N PRO A 357 -0.86 21.10 12.94
CA PRO A 357 -0.37 20.07 13.86
C PRO A 357 -1.07 18.71 13.66
N TYR A 358 -2.37 18.69 13.37
CA TYR A 358 -3.15 17.48 13.11
C TYR A 358 -2.75 16.81 11.80
N ARG A 359 -2.52 17.59 10.77
CA ARG A 359 -2.13 17.10 9.43
C ARG A 359 -0.75 16.45 9.41
N LEU A 360 0.11 16.79 10.33
CA LEU A 360 1.44 16.19 10.48
C LEU A 360 1.43 14.83 11.20
N THR A 361 0.34 14.49 11.87
CA THR A 361 0.17 13.19 12.53
C THR A 361 -0.15 12.10 11.49
N GLN A 362 -0.21 10.84 11.94
CA GLN A 362 -0.76 9.73 11.15
C GLN A 362 -2.28 9.66 11.23
N GLY A 363 -2.90 10.54 12.00
CA GLY A 363 -4.33 10.73 12.07
C GLY A 363 -5.04 9.97 13.17
N ARG A 364 -6.38 10.06 13.14
CA ARG A 364 -7.28 9.49 14.13
C ARG A 364 -7.82 8.14 13.64
N PHE A 365 -7.99 7.21 14.58
CA PHE A 365 -8.58 5.90 14.30
C PHE A 365 -10.09 6.01 14.07
N PRO A 366 -10.66 5.30 13.08
CA PRO A 366 -12.11 5.20 12.95
C PRO A 366 -12.69 4.36 14.10
N ALA A 367 -13.96 4.54 14.39
CA ALA A 367 -14.66 3.85 15.49
C ALA A 367 -14.55 2.31 15.45
N SER A 368 -14.27 1.74 14.28
CA SER A 368 -14.11 0.30 14.09
C SER A 368 -12.70 -0.21 14.39
N VAL A 369 -11.73 0.65 14.64
CA VAL A 369 -10.36 0.28 14.99
C VAL A 369 -10.04 0.77 16.40
N GLU A 370 -9.82 -0.17 17.31
CA GLU A 370 -9.40 0.12 18.67
C GLU A 370 -7.87 0.17 18.71
N PRO A 371 -7.25 1.29 19.13
CA PRO A 371 -5.82 1.38 19.40
C PRO A 371 -5.51 1.21 20.88
N ARG A 372 -4.29 0.76 21.19
CA ARG A 372 -3.64 0.93 22.48
C ARG A 372 -2.14 1.13 22.30
N ILE A 373 -1.51 1.81 23.25
CA ILE A 373 -0.06 1.99 23.28
C ILE A 373 0.48 1.19 24.47
N ILE A 374 1.49 0.34 24.24
CA ILE A 374 2.10 -0.51 25.26
C ILE A 374 3.49 0.02 25.59
N GLY A 375 3.70 0.38 26.84
CA GLY A 375 4.97 0.86 27.36
C GLY A 375 6.05 -0.23 27.43
N PRO A 376 7.31 0.14 27.71
CA PRO A 376 8.43 -0.79 27.81
C PRO A 376 8.27 -1.87 28.91
N ASP A 377 7.44 -1.61 29.90
CA ASP A 377 7.10 -2.54 30.99
C ASP A 377 5.98 -3.53 30.63
N GLY A 378 5.46 -3.45 29.39
CA GLY A 378 4.37 -4.30 28.90
C GLY A 378 2.98 -3.85 29.33
N THR A 379 2.84 -2.68 29.94
CA THR A 379 1.54 -2.14 30.37
C THR A 379 1.01 -1.05 29.43
N PRO A 380 -0.33 -0.91 29.30
CA PRO A 380 -0.90 0.20 28.55
C PRO A 380 -0.55 1.56 29.16
N VAL A 381 -0.19 2.52 28.30
CA VAL A 381 0.08 3.91 28.68
C VAL A 381 -1.08 4.83 28.28
N PRO A 382 -1.23 6.02 28.93
CA PRO A 382 -2.33 6.95 28.61
C PRO A 382 -2.18 7.59 27.22
N PHE A 383 -3.30 8.06 26.68
CA PHE A 383 -3.35 8.91 25.48
C PHE A 383 -3.14 10.38 25.85
N ASP A 384 -1.91 10.73 26.22
CA ASP A 384 -1.51 12.09 26.63
C ASP A 384 -0.75 12.87 25.55
N GLY A 385 -0.42 12.19 24.42
CA GLY A 385 0.37 12.76 23.34
C GLY A 385 1.88 12.81 23.59
N GLU A 386 2.33 12.37 24.77
CA GLU A 386 3.72 12.47 25.23
C GLU A 386 4.34 11.10 25.52
N THR A 387 3.60 10.22 26.19
CA THR A 387 4.08 8.90 26.60
C THR A 387 4.08 7.93 25.42
N ALA A 388 5.29 7.61 24.93
CA ALA A 388 5.47 6.72 23.79
C ALA A 388 5.48 5.23 24.17
N GLY A 389 5.04 4.37 23.25
CA GLY A 389 5.12 2.93 23.36
C GLY A 389 4.79 2.25 22.02
N GLU A 390 4.75 0.91 22.03
CA GLU A 390 4.37 0.15 20.83
C GLU A 390 2.86 0.24 20.58
N LEU A 391 2.49 0.56 19.35
CA LEU A 391 1.09 0.58 18.91
C LEU A 391 0.58 -0.84 18.72
N GLU A 392 -0.51 -1.16 19.37
CA GLU A 392 -1.32 -2.36 19.11
C GLU A 392 -2.73 -1.96 18.68
N VAL A 393 -3.31 -2.73 17.75
CA VAL A 393 -4.66 -2.45 17.21
C VAL A 393 -5.50 -3.72 17.11
N ARG A 394 -6.83 -3.55 17.17
CA ARG A 394 -7.81 -4.58 16.83
C ARG A 394 -9.04 -3.99 16.16
N GLY A 395 -9.76 -4.81 15.38
CA GLY A 395 -10.98 -4.36 14.71
C GLY A 395 -11.45 -5.36 13.64
N PRO A 396 -12.62 -5.12 13.03
CA PRO A 396 -13.27 -6.09 12.14
C PRO A 396 -12.55 -6.30 10.80
N TRP A 397 -11.58 -5.46 10.45
CA TRP A 397 -10.72 -5.61 9.28
C TRP A 397 -9.22 -5.67 9.65
N ILE A 398 -8.91 -5.88 10.92
CA ILE A 398 -7.56 -6.11 11.42
C ILE A 398 -7.31 -7.62 11.43
N ALA A 399 -6.14 -8.05 10.95
CA ALA A 399 -5.77 -9.47 10.94
C ALA A 399 -5.66 -10.01 12.38
N GLY A 400 -6.21 -11.20 12.61
CA GLY A 400 -6.08 -11.93 13.87
C GLY A 400 -5.05 -13.06 13.81
N SER A 401 -4.57 -13.43 12.61
CA SER A 401 -3.53 -14.44 12.37
C SER A 401 -2.98 -14.29 10.95
N TYR A 402 -1.93 -15.05 10.62
CA TYR A 402 -1.46 -15.20 9.24
C TYR A 402 -1.93 -16.54 8.65
N TYR A 403 -1.96 -16.60 7.33
CA TYR A 403 -2.33 -17.80 6.58
C TYR A 403 -1.30 -18.92 6.82
N GLY A 404 -1.79 -20.11 7.20
CA GLY A 404 -0.96 -21.29 7.46
C GLY A 404 -0.29 -21.32 8.84
N ASP A 405 -0.38 -20.25 9.65
CA ASP A 405 0.11 -20.27 11.02
C ASP A 405 -0.92 -20.97 11.93
N GLU A 406 -0.62 -22.20 12.38
CA GLU A 406 -1.47 -22.95 13.31
C GLU A 406 -1.44 -22.39 14.73
N GLU A 407 -0.30 -21.77 15.13
CA GLU A 407 -0.13 -21.07 16.40
C GLU A 407 0.03 -19.57 16.16
N LEU A 408 -0.68 -18.76 16.96
CA LEU A 408 -0.51 -17.31 16.92
C LEU A 408 0.94 -16.95 17.24
N SER A 409 1.60 -16.29 16.30
CA SER A 409 2.95 -15.79 16.48
C SER A 409 2.96 -14.73 17.60
N SER A 410 3.49 -15.07 18.79
CA SER A 410 3.46 -14.22 19.99
C SER A 410 4.25 -12.91 19.84
N ASP A 411 5.11 -12.82 18.82
CA ASP A 411 5.79 -11.58 18.44
C ASP A 411 4.89 -10.63 17.63
N LYS A 412 3.75 -11.13 17.08
CA LYS A 412 2.82 -10.38 16.24
C LYS A 412 1.43 -10.21 16.85
N PHE A 413 1.03 -11.10 17.73
CA PHE A 413 -0.28 -11.03 18.36
C PHE A 413 -0.11 -11.19 19.88
N SER A 414 -0.80 -10.34 20.64
CA SER A 414 -0.86 -10.47 22.09
C SER A 414 -1.78 -11.64 22.50
N GLU A 415 -1.65 -12.13 23.73
CA GLU A 415 -2.49 -13.21 24.26
C GLU A 415 -4.00 -12.87 24.23
N ASP A 416 -4.35 -11.59 24.34
CA ASP A 416 -5.71 -11.07 24.30
C ASP A 416 -6.16 -10.65 22.89
N GLY A 417 -5.41 -11.04 21.82
CA GLY A 417 -5.81 -10.97 20.43
C GLY A 417 -5.59 -9.62 19.73
N TRP A 418 -4.69 -8.75 20.24
CA TRP A 418 -4.32 -7.52 19.57
C TRP A 418 -3.16 -7.77 18.60
N LEU A 419 -3.23 -7.09 17.45
CA LEU A 419 -2.12 -7.04 16.49
C LEU A 419 -1.04 -6.08 17.00
N ARG A 420 0.17 -6.59 17.19
CA ARG A 420 1.38 -5.82 17.44
C ARG A 420 1.92 -5.26 16.13
N THR A 421 1.80 -3.96 15.94
CA THR A 421 2.16 -3.35 14.66
C THR A 421 3.67 -3.24 14.43
N GLY A 422 4.43 -3.19 15.52
CA GLY A 422 5.85 -2.88 15.51
C GLY A 422 6.13 -1.40 15.24
N ASP A 423 5.11 -0.54 15.23
CA ASP A 423 5.25 0.90 15.17
C ASP A 423 5.24 1.49 16.58
N VAL A 424 6.08 2.48 16.84
CA VAL A 424 6.21 3.17 18.12
C VAL A 424 5.73 4.61 17.97
N GLY A 425 4.94 5.07 18.93
CA GLY A 425 4.41 6.41 18.88
C GLY A 425 3.59 6.78 20.11
N THR A 426 2.89 7.89 20.01
CA THR A 426 1.98 8.43 21.02
C THR A 426 0.58 8.59 20.43
N ILE A 427 -0.44 8.64 21.28
CA ILE A 427 -1.79 9.05 20.89
C ILE A 427 -2.18 10.24 21.76
N SER A 428 -2.67 11.31 21.13
CA SER A 428 -3.15 12.49 21.83
C SER A 428 -4.50 12.25 22.53
N PRO A 429 -4.90 13.10 23.50
CA PRO A 429 -6.20 12.95 24.19
C PRO A 429 -7.42 12.97 23.26
N ASP A 430 -7.31 13.57 22.09
CA ASP A 430 -8.33 13.63 21.05
C ASP A 430 -8.17 12.54 19.96
N GLY A 431 -7.26 11.57 20.19
CA GLY A 431 -7.15 10.31 19.45
C GLY A 431 -6.27 10.34 18.21
N PHE A 432 -5.41 11.35 18.05
CA PHE A 432 -4.48 11.42 16.91
C PHE A 432 -3.18 10.67 17.21
N LEU A 433 -2.81 9.78 16.30
CA LEU A 433 -1.58 8.99 16.33
C LEU A 433 -0.41 9.82 15.80
N THR A 434 0.67 9.89 16.57
CA THR A 434 1.96 10.40 16.12
C THR A 434 2.99 9.29 16.23
N LEU A 435 3.42 8.75 15.09
CA LEU A 435 4.48 7.75 15.04
C LEU A 435 5.84 8.42 15.12
N THR A 436 6.68 7.90 16.00
CA THR A 436 8.07 8.35 16.13
C THR A 436 9.00 7.51 15.27
N ASP A 437 8.81 6.19 15.25
CA ASP A 437 9.62 5.27 14.43
C ASP A 437 9.03 3.83 14.43
N ARG A 438 9.70 2.94 13.71
CA ARG A 438 9.55 1.49 13.89
C ARG A 438 10.36 1.01 15.08
N ALA A 439 9.85 0.09 15.88
CA ALA A 439 10.55 -0.47 17.04
C ALA A 439 11.96 -1.01 16.69
N LYS A 440 12.15 -1.49 15.44
CA LYS A 440 13.42 -1.97 14.89
C LYS A 440 14.32 -0.89 14.30
N ASP A 441 13.78 0.30 14.04
CA ASP A 441 14.49 1.41 13.37
C ASP A 441 14.79 2.57 14.33
N VAL A 442 14.12 2.62 15.49
CA VAL A 442 14.45 3.52 16.60
C VAL A 442 15.90 3.30 17.00
N ILE A 443 16.65 4.39 17.09
CA ILE A 443 18.08 4.36 17.42
C ILE A 443 18.22 4.48 18.94
N LYS A 444 18.71 3.40 19.56
CA LYS A 444 18.83 3.30 21.03
C LYS A 444 20.20 3.79 21.48
N SER A 445 20.30 5.08 21.80
CA SER A 445 21.56 5.74 22.10
C SER A 445 21.68 6.13 23.56
N GLY A 446 22.51 5.43 24.32
CA GLY A 446 22.80 5.77 25.73
C GLY A 446 21.59 5.67 26.66
N GLY A 447 20.62 4.84 26.34
CA GLY A 447 19.35 4.70 27.10
C GLY A 447 18.22 5.61 26.63
N GLU A 448 18.51 6.53 25.70
CA GLU A 448 17.52 7.41 25.07
C GLU A 448 17.19 6.93 23.65
N TRP A 449 16.02 7.31 23.16
CA TRP A 449 15.55 6.97 21.83
C TRP A 449 15.70 8.16 20.88
N ILE A 450 16.32 7.92 19.71
CA ILE A 450 16.41 8.89 18.62
C ILE A 450 15.51 8.42 17.50
N SER A 451 14.58 9.27 17.08
CA SER A 451 13.73 9.01 15.91
C SER A 451 14.54 9.17 14.61
N SER A 452 14.68 8.09 13.87
CA SER A 452 15.30 8.12 12.55
C SER A 452 14.45 8.92 11.56
N VAL A 453 13.12 8.84 11.68
CA VAL A 453 12.15 9.55 10.83
C VAL A 453 12.20 11.06 11.07
N GLU A 454 12.37 11.52 12.30
CA GLU A 454 12.51 12.94 12.61
C GLU A 454 13.76 13.54 11.94
N LEU A 455 14.89 12.85 12.06
CA LEU A 455 16.13 13.26 11.40
C LEU A 455 16.00 13.28 9.87
N GLU A 456 15.36 12.25 9.28
CA GLU A 456 15.09 12.18 7.85
C GLU A 456 14.23 13.35 7.36
N ASN A 457 13.14 13.65 8.08
CA ASN A 457 12.24 14.74 7.74
C ASN A 457 12.95 16.11 7.78
N HIS A 458 13.79 16.33 8.78
CA HIS A 458 14.58 17.55 8.87
C HIS A 458 15.61 17.64 7.74
N LEU A 459 16.32 16.55 7.41
CA LEU A 459 17.25 16.53 6.29
C LEU A 459 16.56 16.79 4.95
N MET A 460 15.43 16.15 4.69
CA MET A 460 14.65 16.35 3.47
C MET A 460 13.98 17.73 3.39
N ALA A 461 13.93 18.49 4.47
CA ALA A 461 13.51 19.90 4.44
C ALA A 461 14.62 20.85 3.93
N HIS A 462 15.87 20.37 3.82
CA HIS A 462 16.95 21.18 3.25
C HIS A 462 16.79 21.27 1.72
N PRO A 463 16.92 22.48 1.10
CA PRO A 463 16.68 22.65 -0.34
C PRO A 463 17.59 21.81 -1.25
N ASP A 464 18.80 21.50 -0.79
CA ASP A 464 19.79 20.71 -1.55
C ASP A 464 19.66 19.20 -1.37
N VAL A 465 18.78 18.71 -0.46
CA VAL A 465 18.57 17.29 -0.21
C VAL A 465 17.38 16.79 -1.01
N LEU A 466 17.57 15.70 -1.76
CA LEU A 466 16.51 15.02 -2.50
C LEU A 466 15.89 13.91 -1.68
N GLU A 467 16.73 13.05 -1.09
CA GLU A 467 16.30 11.95 -0.22
C GLU A 467 17.28 11.81 0.96
N ALA A 468 16.77 11.38 2.11
CA ALA A 468 17.59 11.02 3.25
C ALA A 468 17.02 9.82 3.97
N ALA A 469 17.89 8.90 4.40
CA ALA A 469 17.54 7.81 5.30
C ALA A 469 18.54 7.73 6.44
N VAL A 470 18.03 7.53 7.66
CA VAL A 470 18.83 7.45 8.87
C VAL A 470 18.64 6.07 9.52
N VAL A 471 19.74 5.42 9.88
CA VAL A 471 19.74 4.10 10.49
C VAL A 471 20.58 4.06 11.76
N ALA A 472 20.22 3.15 12.67
CA ALA A 472 21.07 2.80 13.79
C ALA A 472 22.30 2.03 13.29
N VAL A 473 23.47 2.43 13.77
CA VAL A 473 24.72 1.65 13.61
C VAL A 473 25.39 1.44 14.97
N PRO A 474 26.09 0.33 15.19
CA PRO A 474 26.73 0.04 16.47
C PRO A 474 27.72 1.12 16.90
N ASP A 475 27.74 1.40 18.18
CA ASP A 475 28.67 2.35 18.83
C ASP A 475 29.12 1.81 20.18
N ASP A 476 30.42 1.73 20.41
CA ASP A 476 31.00 1.13 21.62
C ASP A 476 30.63 1.87 22.92
N LYS A 477 30.35 3.17 22.84
CA LYS A 477 30.02 4.00 23.99
C LYS A 477 28.53 4.11 24.25
N TRP A 478 27.75 4.24 23.19
CA TRP A 478 26.33 4.59 23.28
C TRP A 478 25.39 3.44 22.92
N GLY A 479 25.94 2.26 22.54
CA GLY A 479 25.19 1.12 22.01
C GLY A 479 24.89 1.32 20.52
N GLU A 480 24.14 2.35 20.21
CA GLU A 480 23.83 2.72 18.82
C GLU A 480 23.99 4.22 18.59
N ARG A 481 24.34 4.60 17.35
CA ARG A 481 24.38 5.99 16.88
C ARG A 481 23.78 6.11 15.49
N PRO A 482 23.22 7.30 15.14
CA PRO A 482 22.66 7.52 13.80
C PRO A 482 23.76 7.58 12.73
N LEU A 483 23.52 6.85 11.62
CA LEU A 483 24.18 7.02 10.33
C LEU A 483 23.16 7.66 9.37
N ALA A 484 23.49 8.83 8.81
CA ALA A 484 22.67 9.48 7.80
C ALA A 484 23.20 9.17 6.41
N THR A 485 22.35 8.58 5.55
CA THR A 485 22.60 8.45 4.10
C THR A 485 21.79 9.52 3.36
N VAL A 486 22.43 10.26 2.45
CA VAL A 486 21.83 11.42 1.80
C VAL A 486 22.00 11.32 0.29
N VAL A 487 20.94 11.63 -0.44
CA VAL A 487 20.95 11.92 -1.89
C VAL A 487 20.81 13.43 -2.06
N LEU A 488 21.76 14.04 -2.69
CA LEU A 488 21.71 15.48 -3.00
C LEU A 488 21.00 15.72 -4.34
N ARG A 489 20.40 16.91 -4.48
CA ARG A 489 19.88 17.36 -5.76
C ARG A 489 21.01 17.58 -6.76
N PRO A 490 20.72 17.49 -8.09
CA PRO A 490 21.70 17.86 -9.11
C PRO A 490 22.26 19.27 -8.84
N ASP A 491 23.58 19.41 -8.99
CA ASP A 491 24.32 20.68 -8.80
C ASP A 491 24.43 21.18 -7.35
N ALA A 492 23.87 20.50 -6.36
CA ALA A 492 24.07 20.81 -4.96
C ALA A 492 25.53 20.62 -4.54
N LYS A 493 26.05 21.56 -3.74
CA LYS A 493 27.46 21.57 -3.28
C LYS A 493 27.61 21.54 -1.77
N ILE A 494 26.51 21.27 -1.05
CA ILE A 494 26.50 21.24 0.40
C ILE A 494 27.32 20.06 0.95
N GLY A 495 28.08 20.33 2.02
CA GLY A 495 28.85 19.30 2.74
C GLY A 495 28.11 18.75 3.97
N PHE A 496 28.61 17.64 4.51
CA PHE A 496 28.00 17.02 5.69
C PHE A 496 28.07 17.91 6.95
N ALA A 497 29.11 18.73 7.10
CA ALA A 497 29.23 19.68 8.20
C ALA A 497 28.09 20.72 8.17
N GLU A 498 27.72 21.20 6.99
CA GLU A 498 26.62 22.16 6.80
C GLU A 498 25.26 21.49 7.04
N LEU A 499 25.06 20.26 6.55
CA LEU A 499 23.84 19.46 6.84
C LEU A 499 23.70 19.18 8.34
N ARG A 500 24.81 18.85 9.02
CA ARG A 500 24.83 18.66 10.46
C ARG A 500 24.51 19.96 11.22
N ALA A 501 25.05 21.10 10.79
CA ALA A 501 24.71 22.40 11.35
C ALA A 501 23.22 22.74 11.17
N PHE A 502 22.67 22.44 9.99
CA PHE A 502 21.25 22.61 9.71
C PHE A 502 20.36 21.76 10.64
N LEU A 503 20.77 20.51 10.93
CA LEU A 503 20.07 19.66 11.91
C LEU A 503 20.21 20.19 13.34
N ALA A 504 21.38 20.73 13.71
CA ALA A 504 21.66 21.21 15.07
C ALA A 504 20.75 22.36 15.52
N GLU A 505 20.13 23.08 14.58
CA GLU A 505 19.12 24.10 14.87
C GLU A 505 17.73 23.51 15.17
N ARG A 506 17.51 22.20 14.93
CA ARG A 506 16.20 21.53 14.93
C ARG A 506 16.08 20.41 15.90
N VAL A 507 17.18 19.76 16.27
CA VAL A 507 17.22 18.63 17.19
C VAL A 507 18.29 18.82 18.25
N ALA A 508 18.17 18.09 19.35
CA ALA A 508 19.16 18.15 20.43
C ALA A 508 20.53 17.62 19.95
N SER A 509 21.61 18.19 20.45
CA SER A 509 22.98 17.88 20.01
C SER A 509 23.36 16.38 20.13
N TRP A 510 22.77 15.67 21.09
CA TRP A 510 22.99 14.23 21.29
C TRP A 510 22.28 13.36 20.25
N GLN A 511 21.29 13.88 19.52
CA GLN A 511 20.58 13.20 18.45
C GLN A 511 21.30 13.30 17.09
N LEU A 512 22.25 14.23 16.95
CA LEU A 512 22.90 14.50 15.68
C LEU A 512 23.69 13.31 15.17
N PRO A 513 23.59 12.98 13.86
CA PRO A 513 24.44 11.99 13.23
C PRO A 513 25.91 12.38 13.29
N GLU A 514 26.75 11.43 13.64
CA GLU A 514 28.21 11.56 13.56
C GLU A 514 28.76 10.89 12.28
N ARG A 515 27.99 9.97 11.69
CA ARG A 515 28.36 9.21 10.49
C ARG A 515 27.46 9.60 9.34
N TRP A 516 28.05 9.85 8.19
CA TRP A 516 27.39 10.34 7.00
C TRP A 516 27.86 9.60 5.77
N SER A 517 26.98 9.34 4.82
CA SER A 517 27.29 8.75 3.53
C SER A 517 26.50 9.42 2.43
N LEU A 518 27.18 9.79 1.34
CA LEU A 518 26.52 10.25 0.12
C LEU A 518 26.22 9.01 -0.75
N VAL A 519 24.98 8.89 -1.20
CA VAL A 519 24.53 7.79 -2.05
C VAL A 519 23.82 8.34 -3.30
N GLU A 520 23.87 7.57 -4.40
CA GLU A 520 23.19 7.95 -5.64
C GLU A 520 21.67 7.82 -5.52
N ALA A 521 21.20 6.83 -4.73
CA ALA A 521 19.79 6.62 -4.42
C ALA A 521 19.66 5.93 -3.06
N VAL A 522 18.63 6.29 -2.29
CA VAL A 522 18.26 5.51 -1.10
C VAL A 522 17.64 4.19 -1.57
N PRO A 523 18.12 3.01 -1.09
CA PRO A 523 17.51 1.73 -1.39
C PRO A 523 16.02 1.72 -1.04
N LYS A 524 15.19 1.11 -1.91
CA LYS A 524 13.73 1.07 -1.73
C LYS A 524 13.23 -0.37 -1.72
N THR A 525 12.22 -0.62 -0.88
CA THR A 525 11.48 -1.87 -0.88
C THR A 525 10.64 -2.03 -2.15
N SER A 526 10.09 -3.22 -2.39
CA SER A 526 9.19 -3.51 -3.51
C SER A 526 7.93 -2.61 -3.57
N VAL A 527 7.61 -1.92 -2.48
CA VAL A 527 6.46 -1.00 -2.39
C VAL A 527 6.88 0.48 -2.34
N GLY A 528 8.15 0.78 -2.61
CA GLY A 528 8.66 2.15 -2.71
C GLY A 528 9.03 2.83 -1.38
N LYS A 529 9.07 2.10 -0.26
CA LYS A 529 9.55 2.60 1.04
C LYS A 529 11.07 2.52 1.11
N PHE A 530 11.71 3.37 1.90
CA PHE A 530 13.15 3.26 2.16
C PHE A 530 13.50 1.91 2.82
N ASP A 531 14.47 1.20 2.25
CA ASP A 531 14.93 -0.09 2.76
C ASP A 531 16.14 0.10 3.67
N LYS A 532 15.87 0.45 4.93
CA LYS A 532 16.88 0.66 5.95
C LYS A 532 17.71 -0.59 6.26
N LYS A 533 17.18 -1.80 5.97
CA LYS A 533 17.91 -3.05 6.14
C LYS A 533 19.11 -3.14 5.20
N VAL A 534 18.93 -2.74 3.94
CA VAL A 534 20.02 -2.71 2.93
C VAL A 534 21.10 -1.73 3.36
N ILE A 535 20.71 -0.54 3.89
CA ILE A 535 21.68 0.46 4.37
C ILE A 535 22.49 -0.09 5.55
N ARG A 536 21.84 -0.71 6.55
CA ARG A 536 22.54 -1.34 7.68
C ARG A 536 23.47 -2.45 7.25
N ALA A 537 23.05 -3.30 6.31
CA ALA A 537 23.88 -4.38 5.77
C ALA A 537 25.11 -3.84 5.02
N GLY A 538 24.92 -2.84 4.16
CA GLY A 538 26.01 -2.17 3.43
C GLY A 538 27.01 -1.49 4.37
N TYR A 539 26.53 -0.87 5.46
CA TYR A 539 27.42 -0.34 6.49
C TYR A 539 28.24 -1.43 7.18
N ALA A 540 27.57 -2.50 7.61
CA ALA A 540 28.24 -3.63 8.28
C ALA A 540 29.25 -4.34 7.38
N ALA A 541 29.01 -4.39 6.06
CA ALA A 541 29.91 -4.94 5.06
C ALA A 541 31.05 -3.99 4.65
N GLY A 542 31.02 -2.72 5.10
CA GLY A 542 31.98 -1.70 4.68
C GLY A 542 31.83 -1.25 3.21
N GLU A 543 30.65 -1.42 2.65
CA GLU A 543 30.33 -1.04 1.26
C GLU A 543 29.93 0.42 1.11
N LEU A 544 29.60 1.10 2.22
CA LEU A 544 29.29 2.53 2.21
C LEU A 544 30.55 3.37 2.45
N ASP A 545 30.70 4.41 1.65
CA ASP A 545 31.72 5.45 1.91
C ASP A 545 31.20 6.37 3.03
N VAL A 546 31.72 6.15 4.25
CA VAL A 546 31.26 6.81 5.46
C VAL A 546 32.25 7.86 5.94
N THR A 547 31.81 9.10 5.99
CA THR A 547 32.51 10.20 6.63
C THR A 547 32.06 10.32 8.09
N THR A 548 33.00 10.37 9.02
CA THR A 548 32.72 10.64 10.44
C THR A 548 33.11 12.08 10.78
N LEU A 549 32.14 12.83 11.29
CA LEU A 549 32.34 14.19 11.78
C LEU A 549 32.66 14.20 13.27
N GLY A 550 33.72 14.91 13.67
CA GLY A 550 34.06 15.09 15.09
C GLY A 550 33.01 15.91 15.86
N LYS A 551 33.03 15.78 17.21
CA LYS A 551 32.24 16.66 18.08
C LYS A 551 32.80 18.06 18.00
N GLY A 552 32.22 18.92 17.18
CA GLY A 552 32.60 20.33 17.03
C GLY A 552 32.99 20.77 15.62
N GLU A 553 32.84 19.88 14.62
CA GLU A 553 32.95 20.24 13.21
C GLU A 553 31.56 20.47 12.58
#